data_f7fd542a0dcd003f31e777cee1717776
#
_entry.id   f7fd542a0dcd003f31e777cee1717776
#
_cell.length_a   1.000
_cell.length_b   1.000
_cell.length_c   1.000
_cell.angle_alpha   90.00
_cell.angle_beta   90.00
_cell.angle_gamma   90.00
#
_symmetry.space_group_name_H-M   'P 1'
#
loop_
_entity.id
_entity.type
_entity.pdbx_description
1 polymer ?
#
loop_
_entity_poly.entity_id
_entity_poly.type
_entity_poly.pdbx_seq_one_letter_code
_entity_poly.pdbx_strand_id
1 'polypeptide(L)'
;SLGKKMEEFSELQQEGADVMHSTFVHLKHFPFFRELGNWFIPFTTEHSAFGNQLSKNQTEKDMLDSMTLAAFMCNSDKYSLYFSMMQLPDQARQMMMGQFGSQASEMIQQTKEELISKRGKLEIISGQYIQDLYRFFKLYPGHLDFDDIFTSALDFHNLPILQPYVSDEESLTTIAEYYLRKNYFLDALTIYNRLSDANQESDILFQKIGYCKQMNGDIQGALEAYLHADLINPDSKWVIRR
;
A
#
# COMPACT_ATOMS: atom_id res chain seq x y z
N SER A 1 -16.33 -20.23 4.02
CA SER A 1 -17.78 -20.38 3.84
C SER A 1 -18.36 -19.05 3.41
N LEU A 2 -19.49 -19.07 2.70
CA LEU A 2 -20.17 -17.86 2.21
C LEU A 2 -20.51 -16.89 3.36
N GLY A 3 -20.86 -17.39 4.53
CA GLY A 3 -21.17 -16.60 5.73
C GLY A 3 -19.98 -15.74 6.19
N LYS A 4 -18.78 -16.31 6.22
CA LYS A 4 -17.57 -15.58 6.64
C LYS A 4 -17.21 -14.46 5.67
N LYS A 5 -17.42 -14.66 4.37
CA LYS A 5 -17.22 -13.63 3.35
C LYS A 5 -18.27 -12.50 3.43
N MET A 6 -19.47 -12.80 3.88
CA MET A 6 -20.51 -11.79 4.09
C MET A 6 -20.28 -10.97 5.36
N GLU A 7 -19.68 -11.55 6.41
CA GLU A 7 -19.25 -10.82 7.61
C GLU A 7 -18.11 -9.85 7.25
N GLU A 8 -17.05 -10.33 6.57
CA GLU A 8 -15.94 -9.53 6.09
C GLU A 8 -16.43 -8.38 5.17
N PHE A 9 -17.44 -8.63 4.34
CA PHE A 9 -18.06 -7.63 3.49
C PHE A 9 -18.83 -6.57 4.30
N SER A 10 -19.55 -7.01 5.34
CA SER A 10 -20.27 -6.11 6.24
C SER A 10 -19.33 -5.22 7.06
N GLU A 11 -18.19 -5.76 7.50
CA GLU A 11 -17.15 -5.00 8.21
C GLU A 11 -16.53 -3.92 7.31
N LEU A 12 -16.19 -4.27 6.06
CA LEU A 12 -15.67 -3.32 5.07
C LEU A 12 -16.68 -2.20 4.73
N GLN A 13 -17.98 -2.51 4.72
CA GLN A 13 -19.03 -1.51 4.55
C GLN A 13 -19.12 -0.55 5.75
N GLN A 14 -18.98 -1.06 6.97
CA GLN A 14 -19.00 -0.25 8.19
C GLN A 14 -17.78 0.66 8.30
N GLU A 15 -16.65 0.26 7.73
CA GLU A 15 -15.44 1.08 7.63
C GLU A 15 -15.52 2.15 6.52
N GLY A 16 -16.64 2.27 5.82
CA GLY A 16 -16.85 3.28 4.78
C GLY A 16 -16.21 2.95 3.44
N ALA A 17 -15.80 1.68 3.23
CA ALA A 17 -15.31 1.23 1.94
C ALA A 17 -16.45 1.20 0.90
N ASP A 18 -16.18 1.67 -0.30
CA ASP A 18 -17.12 1.61 -1.41
C ASP A 18 -17.50 0.14 -1.68
N VAL A 19 -18.81 -0.15 -1.61
CA VAL A 19 -19.37 -1.51 -1.78
C VAL A 19 -18.98 -2.12 -3.12
N MET A 20 -18.94 -1.30 -4.16
CA MET A 20 -18.58 -1.74 -5.50
C MET A 20 -17.11 -2.14 -5.57
N HIS A 21 -16.23 -1.38 -4.94
CA HIS A 21 -14.80 -1.66 -4.87
C HIS A 21 -14.49 -2.91 -4.06
N SER A 22 -15.12 -3.07 -2.89
CA SER A 22 -14.91 -4.24 -2.01
C SER A 22 -15.36 -5.56 -2.64
N THR A 23 -16.39 -5.53 -3.50
CA THR A 23 -16.86 -6.73 -4.20
C THR A 23 -15.78 -7.30 -5.13
N PHE A 24 -15.07 -6.46 -5.89
CA PHE A 24 -14.05 -6.91 -6.85
C PHE A 24 -12.75 -7.39 -6.21
N VAL A 25 -12.45 -6.89 -5.01
CA VAL A 25 -11.30 -7.36 -4.21
C VAL A 25 -11.36 -8.86 -3.98
N HIS A 26 -12.54 -9.41 -3.67
CA HIS A 26 -12.73 -10.82 -3.35
C HIS A 26 -12.96 -11.73 -4.57
N LEU A 27 -13.11 -11.17 -5.77
CA LEU A 27 -13.38 -11.93 -6.99
C LEU A 27 -12.09 -12.46 -7.64
N LYS A 28 -11.27 -13.20 -6.88
CA LYS A 28 -10.00 -13.80 -7.34
C LYS A 28 -10.12 -15.32 -7.61
N HIS A 29 -11.34 -15.83 -7.80
CA HIS A 29 -11.59 -17.26 -8.02
C HIS A 29 -11.40 -17.71 -9.48
N PHE A 30 -11.16 -16.79 -10.41
CA PHE A 30 -10.96 -17.11 -11.82
C PHE A 30 -9.68 -17.95 -12.05
N PRO A 31 -9.68 -18.87 -13.04
CA PRO A 31 -8.50 -19.67 -13.38
C PRO A 31 -7.23 -18.82 -13.62
N PHE A 32 -7.40 -17.61 -14.11
CA PHE A 32 -6.34 -16.62 -14.31
C PHE A 32 -5.49 -16.40 -13.05
N PHE A 33 -6.10 -16.32 -11.88
CA PHE A 33 -5.41 -16.06 -10.61
C PHE A 33 -4.80 -17.31 -9.95
N ARG A 34 -4.85 -18.49 -10.60
CA ARG A 34 -4.13 -19.68 -10.15
C ARG A 34 -2.64 -19.56 -10.39
N GLU A 35 -2.25 -18.82 -11.40
CA GLU A 35 -0.85 -18.52 -11.70
C GLU A 35 -0.40 -17.29 -10.92
N LEU A 36 0.69 -17.44 -10.16
CA LEU A 36 1.26 -16.39 -9.32
C LEU A 36 1.56 -15.12 -10.12
N GLY A 37 2.21 -15.27 -11.28
CA GLY A 37 2.60 -14.14 -12.13
C GLY A 37 1.43 -13.24 -12.51
N ASN A 38 0.24 -13.80 -12.67
CA ASN A 38 -0.95 -13.07 -13.10
C ASN A 38 -1.50 -12.08 -12.07
N TRP A 39 -1.05 -12.15 -10.81
CA TRP A 39 -1.40 -11.18 -9.78
C TRP A 39 -0.73 -9.82 -9.95
N PHE A 40 0.38 -9.79 -10.71
CA PHE A 40 1.25 -8.62 -10.84
C PHE A 40 1.37 -8.09 -12.28
N ILE A 41 0.62 -8.66 -13.22
CA ILE A 41 0.67 -8.24 -14.61
C ILE A 41 -0.08 -6.91 -14.77
N PRO A 42 0.52 -5.88 -15.38
CA PRO A 42 -0.18 -4.67 -15.74
C PRO A 42 -1.42 -4.96 -16.57
N PHE A 43 -2.53 -4.26 -16.29
CA PHE A 43 -3.75 -4.40 -17.07
C PHE A 43 -3.55 -3.77 -18.45
N THR A 44 -3.57 -4.61 -19.49
CA THR A 44 -3.48 -4.18 -20.89
C THR A 44 -4.54 -4.89 -21.71
N THR A 45 -5.10 -4.20 -22.68
CA THR A 45 -6.11 -4.76 -23.60
C THR A 45 -5.55 -5.83 -24.55
N GLU A 46 -4.23 -5.90 -24.67
CA GLU A 46 -3.51 -6.84 -25.55
C GLU A 46 -3.22 -8.19 -24.87
N HIS A 47 -3.54 -8.34 -23.60
CA HIS A 47 -3.22 -9.56 -22.86
C HIS A 47 -4.03 -10.75 -23.39
N SER A 48 -3.35 -11.91 -23.56
CA SER A 48 -3.94 -13.14 -24.09
C SER A 48 -5.15 -13.68 -23.33
N ALA A 49 -5.30 -13.30 -22.06
CA ALA A 49 -6.46 -13.65 -21.22
C ALA A 49 -7.79 -13.08 -21.76
N PHE A 50 -7.74 -12.03 -22.59
CA PHE A 50 -8.92 -11.47 -23.25
C PHE A 50 -9.33 -12.26 -24.51
N GLY A 51 -8.45 -13.15 -25.01
CA GLY A 51 -8.69 -13.99 -26.17
C GLY A 51 -8.96 -13.20 -27.46
N ASN A 52 -9.42 -13.91 -28.50
CA ASN A 52 -9.87 -13.28 -29.76
C ASN A 52 -11.24 -12.59 -29.64
N GLN A 53 -11.77 -12.49 -28.43
CA GLN A 53 -13.07 -11.84 -28.14
C GLN A 53 -12.96 -10.33 -27.91
N LEU A 54 -11.77 -9.74 -28.09
CA LEU A 54 -11.60 -8.30 -28.01
C LEU A 54 -12.60 -7.60 -28.91
N SER A 55 -13.66 -7.24 -28.26
CA SER A 55 -14.71 -6.26 -28.58
C SER A 55 -15.11 -6.13 -30.05
N LYS A 56 -16.14 -6.84 -30.38
CA LYS A 56 -16.99 -6.49 -31.55
C LYS A 56 -17.88 -5.25 -31.26
N ASN A 57 -17.85 -4.76 -30.01
CA ASN A 57 -18.73 -3.69 -29.55
C ASN A 57 -17.91 -2.50 -29.05
N GLN A 58 -18.23 -1.28 -29.53
CA GLN A 58 -17.56 -0.04 -29.18
C GLN A 58 -17.64 0.25 -27.65
N THR A 59 -18.77 -0.02 -27.02
CA THR A 59 -18.96 0.18 -25.57
C THR A 59 -17.99 -0.65 -24.73
N GLU A 60 -17.72 -1.88 -25.15
CA GLU A 60 -16.76 -2.75 -24.46
C GLU A 60 -15.32 -2.22 -24.60
N LYS A 61 -14.99 -1.73 -25.79
CA LYS A 61 -13.69 -1.12 -26.04
C LYS A 61 -13.48 0.14 -25.21
N ASP A 62 -14.47 1.05 -25.19
CA ASP A 62 -14.43 2.28 -24.42
C ASP A 62 -14.28 2.01 -22.91
N MET A 63 -14.94 0.95 -22.43
CA MET A 63 -14.77 0.50 -21.04
C MET A 63 -13.36 -0.02 -20.74
N LEU A 64 -12.79 -0.88 -21.61
CA LEU A 64 -11.44 -1.40 -21.45
C LEU A 64 -10.41 -0.27 -21.46
N ASP A 65 -10.57 0.70 -22.35
CA ASP A 65 -9.73 1.90 -22.41
C ASP A 65 -9.84 2.70 -21.10
N SER A 66 -11.06 2.87 -20.58
CA SER A 66 -11.31 3.52 -19.30
C SER A 66 -10.68 2.76 -18.12
N MET A 67 -10.77 1.42 -18.10
CA MET A 67 -10.14 0.59 -17.08
C MET A 67 -8.61 0.70 -17.13
N THR A 68 -8.02 0.78 -18.31
CA THR A 68 -6.57 0.96 -18.44
C THR A 68 -6.12 2.27 -17.79
N LEU A 69 -6.89 3.34 -17.95
CA LEU A 69 -6.60 4.65 -17.37
C LEU A 69 -7.00 4.80 -15.90
N ALA A 70 -7.78 3.88 -15.35
CA ALA A 70 -8.26 3.93 -13.96
C ALA A 70 -7.10 3.76 -12.96
N ALA A 71 -6.55 4.86 -12.46
CA ALA A 71 -5.45 4.88 -11.51
C ALA A 71 -5.86 4.45 -10.10
N PHE A 72 -7.13 4.60 -9.74
CA PHE A 72 -7.70 4.27 -8.43
C PHE A 72 -7.87 2.76 -8.18
N MET A 73 -7.72 1.93 -9.22
CA MET A 73 -7.89 0.48 -9.14
C MET A 73 -6.58 -0.23 -9.48
N CYS A 74 -6.18 -1.21 -8.66
CA CYS A 74 -5.01 -2.03 -8.97
C CYS A 74 -5.27 -3.00 -10.14
N ASN A 75 -4.20 -3.51 -10.74
CA ASN A 75 -4.31 -4.30 -11.97
C ASN A 75 -5.07 -5.61 -11.76
N SER A 76 -4.83 -6.32 -10.66
CA SER A 76 -5.56 -7.56 -10.36
C SER A 76 -7.07 -7.34 -10.17
N ASP A 77 -7.49 -6.18 -9.62
CA ASP A 77 -8.90 -5.85 -9.46
C ASP A 77 -9.53 -5.51 -10.82
N LYS A 78 -8.81 -4.86 -11.73
CA LYS A 78 -9.26 -4.62 -13.12
C LYS A 78 -9.53 -5.94 -13.84
N TYR A 79 -8.62 -6.93 -13.74
CA TYR A 79 -8.86 -8.27 -14.30
C TYR A 79 -10.08 -8.94 -13.67
N SER A 80 -10.24 -8.85 -12.35
CA SER A 80 -11.40 -9.41 -11.65
C SER A 80 -12.72 -8.79 -12.14
N LEU A 81 -12.75 -7.47 -12.28
CA LEU A 81 -13.90 -6.74 -12.79
C LEU A 81 -14.25 -7.19 -14.21
N TYR A 82 -13.26 -7.24 -15.09
CA TYR A 82 -13.46 -7.68 -16.47
C TYR A 82 -14.03 -9.10 -16.54
N PHE A 83 -13.40 -10.08 -15.89
CA PHE A 83 -13.88 -11.46 -15.92
C PHE A 83 -15.27 -11.62 -15.31
N SER A 84 -15.58 -10.84 -14.27
CA SER A 84 -16.92 -10.84 -13.66
C SER A 84 -17.98 -10.32 -14.62
N MET A 85 -17.68 -9.24 -15.34
CA MET A 85 -18.61 -8.70 -16.34
C MET A 85 -18.83 -9.67 -17.49
N MET A 86 -17.80 -10.40 -17.92
CA MET A 86 -17.91 -11.39 -19.00
C MET A 86 -18.82 -12.57 -18.62
N GLN A 87 -19.05 -12.83 -17.31
CA GLN A 87 -19.98 -13.87 -16.86
C GLN A 87 -21.44 -13.39 -16.81
N LEU A 88 -21.69 -12.10 -16.96
CA LEU A 88 -23.05 -11.55 -16.93
C LEU A 88 -23.77 -11.74 -18.27
N PRO A 89 -25.12 -11.90 -18.25
CA PRO A 89 -25.93 -11.80 -19.45
C PRO A 89 -25.72 -10.46 -20.16
N ASP A 90 -25.84 -10.43 -21.50
CA ASP A 90 -25.52 -9.26 -22.32
C ASP A 90 -26.18 -7.96 -21.87
N GLN A 91 -27.45 -7.99 -21.48
CA GLN A 91 -28.17 -6.82 -21.02
C GLN A 91 -27.61 -6.26 -19.69
N ALA A 92 -27.35 -7.13 -18.71
CA ALA A 92 -26.76 -6.76 -17.43
C ALA A 92 -25.31 -6.25 -17.61
N ARG A 93 -24.55 -6.87 -18.51
CA ARG A 93 -23.21 -6.47 -18.87
C ARG A 93 -23.17 -5.07 -19.46
N GLN A 94 -24.03 -4.76 -20.43
CA GLN A 94 -24.09 -3.43 -21.04
C GLN A 94 -24.48 -2.35 -20.02
N MET A 95 -25.43 -2.63 -19.14
CA MET A 95 -25.81 -1.70 -18.08
C MET A 95 -24.66 -1.40 -17.12
N MET A 96 -23.94 -2.43 -16.68
CA MET A 96 -22.81 -2.30 -15.77
C MET A 96 -21.61 -1.59 -16.41
N MET A 97 -21.34 -1.86 -17.70
CA MET A 97 -20.31 -1.17 -18.48
C MET A 97 -20.62 0.33 -18.63
N GLY A 98 -21.89 0.69 -18.86
CA GLY A 98 -22.31 2.08 -18.94
C GLY A 98 -22.15 2.82 -17.60
N GLN A 99 -22.50 2.20 -16.50
CA GLN A 99 -22.31 2.77 -15.15
C GLN A 99 -20.83 2.94 -14.81
N PHE A 100 -20.02 1.92 -15.06
CA PHE A 100 -18.58 2.01 -14.82
C PHE A 100 -17.93 3.10 -15.67
N GLY A 101 -18.27 3.18 -16.95
CA GLY A 101 -17.72 4.19 -17.86
C GLY A 101 -18.01 5.63 -17.42
N SER A 102 -19.21 5.92 -16.90
CA SER A 102 -19.54 7.24 -16.39
C SER A 102 -18.78 7.59 -15.11
N GLN A 103 -18.74 6.69 -14.13
CA GLN A 103 -18.02 6.90 -12.86
C GLN A 103 -16.50 6.96 -13.07
N ALA A 104 -15.95 6.06 -13.89
CA ALA A 104 -14.53 6.06 -14.20
C ALA A 104 -14.10 7.35 -14.92
N SER A 105 -14.93 7.90 -15.80
CA SER A 105 -14.63 9.14 -16.52
C SER A 105 -14.45 10.34 -15.59
N GLU A 106 -15.26 10.46 -14.55
CA GLU A 106 -15.13 11.52 -13.55
C GLU A 106 -13.83 11.36 -12.74
N MET A 107 -13.54 10.15 -12.28
CA MET A 107 -12.31 9.87 -11.50
C MET A 107 -11.04 10.01 -12.35
N ILE A 108 -11.07 9.58 -13.62
CA ILE A 108 -9.95 9.73 -14.56
C ILE A 108 -9.68 11.22 -14.83
N GLN A 109 -10.73 12.04 -14.90
CA GLN A 109 -10.58 13.48 -15.13
C GLN A 109 -9.85 14.15 -13.96
N GLN A 110 -10.13 13.75 -12.72
CA GLN A 110 -9.44 14.23 -11.54
C GLN A 110 -7.95 13.83 -11.51
N THR A 111 -7.62 12.67 -12.03
CA THR A 111 -6.26 12.10 -12.00
C THR A 111 -5.43 12.48 -13.26
N LYS A 112 -6.03 13.12 -14.26
CA LYS A 112 -5.33 13.46 -15.52
C LYS A 112 -4.08 14.31 -15.33
N GLU A 113 -4.08 15.26 -14.40
CA GLU A 113 -2.94 16.13 -14.13
C GLU A 113 -1.78 15.33 -13.52
N GLU A 114 -2.06 14.37 -12.64
CA GLU A 114 -1.07 13.48 -12.05
C GLU A 114 -0.45 12.53 -13.08
N LEU A 115 -1.27 12.03 -14.03
CA LEU A 115 -0.82 11.15 -15.11
C LEU A 115 0.11 11.86 -16.12
N ILE A 116 0.10 13.19 -16.20
CA ILE A 116 0.97 13.96 -17.10
C ILE A 116 2.39 14.02 -16.55
N SER A 117 2.59 14.09 -15.23
CA SER A 117 3.90 14.14 -14.62
C SER A 117 4.57 12.77 -14.57
N LYS A 118 5.89 12.71 -14.79
CA LYS A 118 6.68 11.48 -14.64
C LYS A 118 6.61 10.93 -13.21
N ARG A 119 6.63 11.82 -12.22
CA ARG A 119 6.54 11.49 -10.79
C ARG A 119 5.17 10.92 -10.45
N GLY A 120 4.09 11.58 -10.86
CA GLY A 120 2.72 11.10 -10.64
C GLY A 120 2.48 9.73 -11.26
N LYS A 121 3.00 9.45 -12.46
CA LYS A 121 2.93 8.11 -13.06
C LYS A 121 3.61 7.04 -12.21
N LEU A 122 4.81 7.33 -11.67
CA LEU A 122 5.52 6.39 -10.80
C LEU A 122 4.77 6.15 -9.50
N GLU A 123 4.19 7.18 -8.89
CA GLU A 123 3.37 7.07 -7.67
C GLU A 123 2.14 6.21 -7.90
N ILE A 124 1.43 6.40 -9.02
CA ILE A 124 0.27 5.59 -9.41
C ILE A 124 0.67 4.12 -9.63
N ILE A 125 1.71 3.85 -10.41
CA ILE A 125 2.17 2.49 -10.69
C ILE A 125 2.61 1.80 -9.40
N SER A 126 3.36 2.50 -8.54
CA SER A 126 3.80 1.96 -7.25
C SER A 126 2.62 1.69 -6.32
N GLY A 127 1.64 2.60 -6.27
CA GLY A 127 0.42 2.42 -5.49
C GLY A 127 -0.40 1.22 -5.95
N GLN A 128 -0.58 1.05 -7.26
CA GLN A 128 -1.25 -0.11 -7.84
C GLN A 128 -0.52 -1.42 -7.52
N TYR A 129 0.80 -1.43 -7.64
CA TYR A 129 1.61 -2.61 -7.33
C TYR A 129 1.53 -2.99 -5.85
N ILE A 130 1.58 -2.03 -4.93
CA ILE A 130 1.41 -2.27 -3.49
C ILE A 130 0.02 -2.84 -3.19
N GLN A 131 -1.03 -2.34 -3.86
CA GLN A 131 -2.37 -2.88 -3.72
C GLN A 131 -2.45 -4.32 -4.26
N ASP A 132 -1.84 -4.62 -5.40
CA ASP A 132 -1.77 -5.98 -5.95
C ASP A 132 -1.03 -6.93 -4.99
N LEU A 133 0.08 -6.50 -4.38
CA LEU A 133 0.78 -7.25 -3.33
C LEU A 133 -0.14 -7.52 -2.13
N TYR A 134 -0.86 -6.52 -1.65
CA TYR A 134 -1.80 -6.69 -0.54
C TYR A 134 -2.90 -7.70 -0.89
N ARG A 135 -3.48 -7.63 -2.10
CA ARG A 135 -4.46 -8.61 -2.60
C ARG A 135 -3.88 -10.02 -2.63
N PHE A 136 -2.64 -10.15 -3.12
CA PHE A 136 -1.93 -11.42 -3.18
C PHE A 136 -1.79 -12.05 -1.79
N PHE A 137 -1.22 -11.35 -0.81
CA PHE A 137 -1.02 -11.88 0.54
C PHE A 137 -2.33 -12.16 1.28
N LYS A 138 -3.44 -11.55 0.90
CA LYS A 138 -4.75 -11.81 1.51
C LYS A 138 -5.55 -12.92 0.84
N LEU A 139 -5.41 -13.11 -0.46
CA LEU A 139 -6.35 -13.89 -1.27
C LEU A 139 -5.72 -15.02 -2.08
N TYR A 140 -4.39 -15.01 -2.32
CA TYR A 140 -3.74 -16.09 -3.03
C TYR A 140 -3.70 -17.36 -2.17
N PRO A 141 -4.17 -18.52 -2.68
CA PRO A 141 -4.23 -19.75 -1.87
C PRO A 141 -2.88 -20.22 -1.31
N GLY A 142 -1.80 -19.99 -2.04
CA GLY A 142 -0.43 -20.33 -1.64
C GLY A 142 0.33 -19.19 -0.96
N HIS A 143 -0.35 -18.15 -0.46
CA HIS A 143 0.32 -16.99 0.16
C HIS A 143 1.15 -17.35 1.40
N LEU A 144 0.82 -18.43 2.09
CA LEU A 144 1.55 -18.90 3.27
C LEU A 144 2.96 -19.46 2.95
N ASP A 145 3.24 -19.74 1.68
CA ASP A 145 4.57 -20.17 1.22
C ASP A 145 5.54 -18.97 1.09
N PHE A 146 5.06 -17.76 1.33
CA PHE A 146 5.83 -16.51 1.21
C PHE A 146 5.79 -15.73 2.52
N ASP A 147 6.88 -15.03 2.84
CA ASP A 147 6.90 -14.08 3.96
C ASP A 147 6.00 -12.89 3.63
N ASP A 148 5.00 -12.64 4.49
CA ASP A 148 4.08 -11.52 4.32
C ASP A 148 4.80 -10.19 4.63
N ILE A 149 5.11 -9.43 3.59
CA ILE A 149 5.80 -8.16 3.69
C ILE A 149 5.04 -7.10 4.49
N PHE A 150 3.72 -7.24 4.67
CA PHE A 150 2.91 -6.31 5.44
C PHE A 150 2.93 -6.60 6.94
N THR A 151 3.39 -7.79 7.33
CA THR A 151 3.59 -8.19 8.73
C THR A 151 5.07 -8.23 9.12
N SER A 152 5.96 -8.28 8.15
CA SER A 152 7.41 -8.27 8.38
C SER A 152 7.91 -6.86 8.66
N ALA A 153 8.84 -6.74 9.59
CA ALA A 153 9.60 -5.50 9.76
C ALA A 153 10.45 -5.28 8.50
N LEU A 154 10.15 -4.21 7.77
CA LEU A 154 10.87 -3.90 6.53
C LEU A 154 12.15 -3.14 6.87
N ASP A 155 13.25 -3.84 6.84
CA ASP A 155 14.58 -3.32 7.12
C ASP A 155 15.20 -2.62 5.90
N PHE A 156 14.46 -1.65 5.33
CA PHE A 156 14.84 -0.95 4.10
C PHE A 156 16.21 -0.28 4.19
N HIS A 157 16.53 0.30 5.33
CA HIS A 157 17.76 1.06 5.52
C HIS A 157 19.01 0.18 5.53
N ASN A 158 18.85 -1.13 5.70
CA ASN A 158 19.94 -2.10 5.69
C ASN A 158 20.07 -2.87 4.37
N LEU A 159 19.11 -2.71 3.43
CA LEU A 159 19.21 -3.35 2.13
C LEU A 159 20.39 -2.77 1.33
N PRO A 160 21.38 -3.59 0.91
CA PRO A 160 22.58 -3.09 0.22
C PRO A 160 22.30 -2.26 -1.02
N ILE A 161 21.22 -2.59 -1.75
CA ILE A 161 20.81 -1.88 -2.96
C ILE A 161 20.25 -0.48 -2.66
N LEU A 162 19.70 -0.25 -1.46
CA LEU A 162 19.11 1.02 -1.06
C LEU A 162 20.10 1.89 -0.27
N GLN A 163 21.13 1.31 0.31
CA GLN A 163 22.13 2.04 1.11
C GLN A 163 22.70 3.30 0.44
N PRO A 164 23.04 3.30 -0.86
CA PRO A 164 23.53 4.52 -1.52
C PRO A 164 22.51 5.67 -1.56
N TYR A 165 21.23 5.36 -1.39
CA TYR A 165 20.13 6.33 -1.52
C TYR A 165 19.52 6.73 -0.17
N VAL A 166 19.76 5.94 0.88
CA VAL A 166 19.12 6.12 2.20
C VAL A 166 20.15 6.24 3.33
N SER A 167 21.40 6.55 3.01
CA SER A 167 22.49 6.68 3.99
C SER A 167 22.65 8.09 4.57
N ASP A 168 22.03 9.09 3.94
CA ASP A 168 22.07 10.46 4.44
C ASP A 168 21.14 10.66 5.65
N GLU A 169 21.44 11.69 6.47
CA GLU A 169 20.73 11.97 7.73
C GLU A 169 19.24 12.25 7.51
N GLU A 170 18.85 12.93 6.45
CA GLU A 170 17.47 13.30 6.13
C GLU A 170 16.64 12.04 5.79
N SER A 171 17.18 11.17 4.94
CA SER A 171 16.55 9.91 4.56
C SER A 171 16.39 8.98 5.75
N LEU A 172 17.46 8.82 6.56
CA LEU A 172 17.43 7.99 7.77
C LEU A 172 16.43 8.52 8.79
N THR A 173 16.37 9.83 8.99
CA THR A 173 15.37 10.46 9.88
C THR A 173 13.97 10.18 9.40
N THR A 174 13.70 10.32 8.09
CA THR A 174 12.38 10.06 7.50
C THR A 174 11.95 8.61 7.71
N ILE A 175 12.86 7.66 7.53
CA ILE A 175 12.59 6.23 7.76
C ILE A 175 12.32 5.95 9.24
N ALA A 176 13.14 6.51 10.15
CA ALA A 176 12.94 6.34 11.58
C ALA A 176 11.60 6.91 12.07
N GLU A 177 11.19 8.07 11.55
CA GLU A 177 9.88 8.66 11.82
C GLU A 177 8.72 7.79 11.29
N TYR A 178 8.91 7.18 10.14
CA TYR A 178 7.94 6.21 9.61
C TYR A 178 7.80 5.00 10.53
N TYR A 179 8.91 4.40 10.97
CA TYR A 179 8.91 3.27 11.89
C TYR A 179 8.27 3.65 13.24
N LEU A 180 8.59 4.83 13.76
CA LEU A 180 7.99 5.34 15.00
C LEU A 180 6.46 5.44 14.90
N ARG A 181 5.94 6.01 13.80
CA ARG A 181 4.50 6.11 13.55
C ARG A 181 3.81 4.76 13.39
N LYS A 182 4.54 3.74 12.93
CA LYS A 182 4.04 2.38 12.77
C LYS A 182 4.23 1.51 14.02
N ASN A 183 4.75 2.08 15.11
CA ASN A 183 5.08 1.38 16.35
C ASN A 183 6.18 0.31 16.21
N TYR A 184 7.04 0.44 15.20
CA TYR A 184 8.25 -0.39 15.03
C TYR A 184 9.40 0.22 15.84
N PHE A 185 9.25 0.21 17.17
CA PHE A 185 10.12 0.96 18.07
C PHE A 185 11.57 0.47 18.08
N LEU A 186 11.80 -0.84 17.89
CA LEU A 186 13.16 -1.41 17.80
C LEU A 186 13.89 -0.94 16.54
N ASP A 187 13.19 -0.96 15.41
CA ASP A 187 13.76 -0.55 14.12
C ASP A 187 14.04 0.96 14.13
N ALA A 188 13.09 1.75 14.64
CA ALA A 188 13.29 3.19 14.83
C ALA A 188 14.48 3.48 15.75
N LEU A 189 14.59 2.75 16.88
CA LEU A 189 15.69 2.89 17.84
C LEU A 189 17.06 2.65 17.20
N THR A 190 17.17 1.62 16.34
CA THR A 190 18.41 1.30 15.64
C THR A 190 18.88 2.47 14.78
N ILE A 191 17.96 3.11 14.06
CA ILE A 191 18.30 4.27 13.21
C ILE A 191 18.61 5.50 14.07
N TYR A 192 17.82 5.78 15.11
CA TYR A 192 18.08 6.94 15.97
C TYR A 192 19.42 6.81 16.72
N ASN A 193 19.82 5.61 17.15
CA ASN A 193 21.16 5.40 17.73
C ASN A 193 22.26 5.71 16.71
N ARG A 194 22.12 5.24 15.47
CA ARG A 194 23.08 5.56 14.40
C ARG A 194 23.16 7.08 14.13
N LEU A 195 22.02 7.78 14.16
CA LEU A 195 21.98 9.23 13.99
C LEU A 195 22.59 9.97 15.19
N SER A 196 22.39 9.48 16.42
CA SER A 196 22.95 10.09 17.63
C SER A 196 24.47 9.93 17.72
N ASP A 197 25.03 8.85 17.18
CA ASP A 197 26.48 8.67 17.08
C ASP A 197 27.13 9.75 16.21
N ALA A 198 26.42 10.22 15.19
CA ALA A 198 26.86 11.30 14.30
C ALA A 198 26.54 12.70 14.85
N ASN A 199 25.50 12.85 15.66
CA ASN A 199 25.01 14.13 16.21
C ASN A 199 24.64 14.01 17.69
N GLN A 200 25.65 14.08 18.57
CA GLN A 200 25.50 13.94 20.02
C GLN A 200 24.87 15.15 20.72
N GLU A 201 24.66 16.25 20.02
CA GLU A 201 24.13 17.50 20.59
C GLU A 201 22.63 17.70 20.34
N SER A 202 21.94 16.68 19.80
CA SER A 202 20.51 16.79 19.48
C SER A 202 19.64 16.24 20.63
N ASP A 203 19.06 17.12 21.43
CA ASP A 203 18.08 16.77 22.47
C ASP A 203 16.89 16.00 21.89
N ILE A 204 16.43 16.36 20.69
CA ILE A 204 15.31 15.72 19.99
C ILE A 204 15.61 14.25 19.69
N LEU A 205 16.82 13.91 19.26
CA LEU A 205 17.21 12.51 19.01
C LEU A 205 17.17 11.70 20.30
N PHE A 206 17.73 12.22 21.40
CA PHE A 206 17.71 11.51 22.68
C PHE A 206 16.31 11.39 23.27
N GLN A 207 15.42 12.34 23.04
CA GLN A 207 14.00 12.23 23.39
C GLN A 207 13.33 11.07 22.64
N LYS A 208 13.59 10.92 21.32
CA LYS A 208 13.05 9.83 20.51
C LYS A 208 13.64 8.47 20.89
N ILE A 209 14.94 8.41 21.17
CA ILE A 209 15.61 7.21 21.70
C ILE A 209 14.95 6.79 23.02
N GLY A 210 14.77 7.73 23.94
CA GLY A 210 14.10 7.48 25.22
C GLY A 210 12.67 6.95 25.03
N TYR A 211 11.92 7.54 24.11
CA TYR A 211 10.58 7.08 23.80
C TYR A 211 10.56 5.67 23.23
N CYS A 212 11.42 5.37 22.26
CA CYS A 212 11.50 4.02 21.70
C CYS A 212 11.88 2.98 22.77
N LYS A 213 12.85 3.26 23.63
CA LYS A 213 13.24 2.39 24.73
C LYS A 213 12.10 2.18 25.72
N GLN A 214 11.38 3.23 26.11
CA GLN A 214 10.22 3.16 26.99
C GLN A 214 9.13 2.26 26.41
N MET A 215 8.81 2.41 25.13
CA MET A 215 7.78 1.60 24.46
C MET A 215 8.20 0.14 24.29
N ASN A 216 9.49 -0.15 24.27
CA ASN A 216 10.05 -1.52 24.28
C ASN A 216 10.24 -2.10 25.69
N GLY A 217 9.86 -1.37 26.74
CA GLY A 217 9.97 -1.83 28.13
C GLY A 217 11.34 -1.62 28.79
N ASP A 218 12.30 -1.02 28.09
CA ASP A 218 13.60 -0.63 28.65
C ASP A 218 13.49 0.70 29.39
N ILE A 219 12.90 0.67 30.58
CA ILE A 219 12.63 1.87 31.39
C ILE A 219 13.92 2.54 31.83
N GLN A 220 14.94 1.74 32.21
CA GLN A 220 16.22 2.28 32.67
C GLN A 220 16.96 3.00 31.54
N GLY A 221 17.08 2.37 30.38
CA GLY A 221 17.70 3.00 29.22
C GLY A 221 16.88 4.22 28.68
N ALA A 222 15.57 4.21 28.85
CA ALA A 222 14.73 5.36 28.53
C ALA A 222 15.04 6.55 29.45
N LEU A 223 15.15 6.30 30.76
CA LEU A 223 15.50 7.34 31.73
C LEU A 223 16.89 7.96 31.42
N GLU A 224 17.88 7.14 31.11
CA GLU A 224 19.22 7.62 30.73
C GLU A 224 19.16 8.52 29.49
N ALA A 225 18.40 8.12 28.45
CA ALA A 225 18.26 8.92 27.26
C ALA A 225 17.51 10.24 27.51
N TYR A 226 16.49 10.24 28.36
CA TYR A 226 15.77 11.47 28.73
C TYR A 226 16.63 12.42 29.56
N LEU A 227 17.43 11.89 30.51
CA LEU A 227 18.40 12.68 31.27
C LEU A 227 19.46 13.30 30.35
N HIS A 228 19.90 12.57 29.34
CA HIS A 228 20.82 13.11 28.35
C HIS A 228 20.19 14.23 27.53
N ALA A 229 18.93 14.09 27.10
CA ALA A 229 18.19 15.14 26.41
C ALA A 229 18.04 16.39 27.29
N ASP A 230 17.75 16.22 28.59
CA ASP A 230 17.60 17.31 29.57
C ASP A 230 18.91 18.06 29.80
N LEU A 231 20.04 17.36 29.78
CA LEU A 231 21.36 17.99 29.88
C LEU A 231 21.69 18.88 28.68
N ILE A 232 21.23 18.49 27.49
CA ILE A 232 21.41 19.28 26.26
C ILE A 232 20.46 20.48 26.24
N ASN A 233 19.20 20.27 26.62
CA ASN A 233 18.16 21.30 26.58
C ASN A 233 17.23 21.20 27.80
N PRO A 234 17.60 21.84 28.93
CA PRO A 234 16.82 21.79 30.18
C PRO A 234 15.42 22.41 30.09
N ASP A 235 15.21 23.30 29.13
CA ASP A 235 13.91 24.00 28.95
C ASP A 235 12.93 23.21 28.04
N SER A 236 13.29 22.02 27.63
CA SER A 236 12.44 21.21 26.77
C SER A 236 11.17 20.75 27.50
N LYS A 237 10.03 21.35 27.15
CA LYS A 237 8.71 21.00 27.72
C LYS A 237 8.32 19.54 27.52
N TRP A 238 9.00 18.83 26.63
CA TRP A 238 8.72 17.43 26.32
C TRP A 238 9.30 16.49 27.36
N VAL A 239 10.51 16.77 27.84
CA VAL A 239 11.17 15.99 28.92
C VAL A 239 10.44 16.12 30.24
N ILE A 240 9.90 17.32 30.55
CA ILE A 240 9.17 17.61 31.80
C ILE A 240 7.85 16.84 31.93
N ARG A 241 7.26 16.37 30.82
CA ARG A 241 5.93 15.72 30.79
C ARG A 241 5.97 14.19 30.78
N ARG A 242 7.13 13.57 30.81
CA ARG A 242 7.35 12.12 30.73
C ARG A 242 8.02 11.59 31.96
#